data_4b994f8db9e7a355e9fe620185b27ed7
#
_entry.id   4b994f8db9e7a355e9fe620185b27ed7
#
_cell.length_a   1.000
_cell.length_b   1.000
_cell.length_c   1.000
_cell.angle_alpha   90.00
_cell.angle_beta   90.00
_cell.angle_gamma   90.00
#
_symmetry.space_group_name_H-M   'P 1'
#
loop_
_entity.id
_entity.type
_entity.pdbx_description
1 polymer ?
#
loop_
_entity_poly.entity_id
_entity_poly.type
_entity_poly.pdbx_seq_one_letter_code
_entity_poly.pdbx_strand_id
1 'polypeptide(L)'
;MTAQRLALDEAMRISEMAFLPCHATTKADSGDASFSLQVTNAAGNEILSISHIARSQYTDPVHLAGLLENARLQLSKDGVPLSAWSMPLQPGVIG
;
A
#
# COMPACT_ATOMS: atom_id res chain seq x y z
N MET A 1 11.49 4.33 -23.60
CA MET A 1 10.85 4.66 -22.35
C MET A 1 10.39 3.41 -21.63
N THR A 2 10.95 3.15 -20.53
CA THR A 2 10.59 1.97 -19.79
C THR A 2 9.62 2.30 -18.66
N ALA A 3 8.57 1.53 -18.55
CA ALA A 3 7.69 1.63 -17.42
C ALA A 3 8.41 1.09 -16.19
N GLN A 4 8.33 1.83 -15.12
CA GLN A 4 8.90 1.38 -13.88
C GLN A 4 7.99 0.34 -13.24
N ARG A 5 8.57 -0.77 -12.87
CA ARG A 5 7.82 -1.84 -12.24
C ARG A 5 8.33 -2.04 -10.84
N LEU A 6 7.40 -2.25 -9.93
CA LEU A 6 7.75 -2.48 -8.55
C LEU A 6 7.97 -3.96 -8.29
N ALA A 7 9.02 -4.26 -7.55
CA ALA A 7 9.24 -5.60 -7.05
C ALA A 7 8.32 -5.85 -5.86
N LEU A 8 8.13 -7.11 -5.52
CA LEU A 8 7.25 -7.49 -4.42
C LEU A 8 7.64 -6.81 -3.11
N ASP A 9 8.92 -6.86 -2.76
CA ASP A 9 9.39 -6.28 -1.50
C ASP A 9 9.24 -4.75 -1.49
N GLU A 10 9.41 -4.11 -2.64
CA GLU A 10 9.20 -2.67 -2.74
C GLU A 10 7.73 -2.31 -2.52
N ALA A 11 6.84 -3.06 -3.17
CA ALA A 11 5.41 -2.83 -3.02
C ALA A 11 4.96 -3.03 -1.58
N MET A 12 5.48 -4.04 -0.92
CA MET A 12 5.16 -4.30 0.47
C MET A 12 5.62 -3.16 1.37
N ARG A 13 6.85 -2.68 1.17
CA ARG A 13 7.38 -1.57 1.96
C ARG A 13 6.57 -0.30 1.75
N ILE A 14 6.26 0.01 0.50
CA ILE A 14 5.47 1.20 0.19
C ILE A 14 4.10 1.12 0.86
N SER A 15 3.47 -0.04 0.80
CA SER A 15 2.17 -0.25 1.41
C SER A 15 2.22 -0.08 2.93
N GLU A 16 3.29 -0.56 3.56
CA GLU A 16 3.43 -0.42 5.01
C GLU A 16 3.58 1.04 5.42
N MET A 17 4.22 1.85 4.58
CA MET A 17 4.44 3.26 4.91
C MET A 17 3.22 4.13 4.61
N ALA A 18 2.30 3.64 3.81
CA ALA A 18 1.16 4.45 3.37
C ALA A 18 0.14 4.73 4.46
N PHE A 19 0.21 4.03 5.59
CA PHE A 19 -0.82 4.12 6.63
C PHE A 19 -0.29 4.64 7.96
N LEU A 20 0.88 5.25 7.94
CA LEU A 20 1.40 5.86 9.16
C LEU A 20 0.43 6.91 9.69
N PRO A 21 0.29 7.08 10.98
CA PRO A 21 1.03 6.40 12.06
C PRO A 21 0.44 5.05 12.48
N CYS A 22 -0.53 4.53 11.75
CA CYS A 22 -1.04 3.21 12.02
C CYS A 22 0.00 2.15 11.68
N HIS A 23 -0.15 0.99 12.25
CA HIS A 23 0.79 -0.11 12.03
C HIS A 23 0.29 -0.96 10.87
N ALA A 24 1.04 -0.98 9.78
CA ALA A 24 0.70 -1.79 8.62
C ALA A 24 1.66 -2.97 8.52
N THR A 25 1.09 -4.15 8.30
CA THR A 25 1.86 -5.38 8.16
C THR A 25 1.54 -6.01 6.82
N THR A 26 2.55 -6.51 6.15
CA THR A 26 2.38 -7.20 4.89
C THR A 26 2.91 -8.62 5.00
N LYS A 27 2.33 -9.51 4.21
CA LYS A 27 2.76 -10.90 4.20
C LYS A 27 2.75 -11.39 2.76
N ALA A 28 3.92 -11.84 2.30
CA ALA A 28 4.06 -12.31 0.94
C ALA A 28 3.53 -13.72 0.78
N ASP A 29 2.95 -13.97 -0.39
CA ASP A 29 2.55 -15.33 -0.80
C ASP A 29 3.48 -15.74 -1.93
N SER A 30 4.33 -16.71 -1.65
CA SER A 30 5.33 -17.16 -2.62
C SER A 30 4.71 -17.92 -3.79
N GLY A 31 3.47 -18.37 -3.66
CA GLY A 31 2.84 -19.17 -4.71
C GLY A 31 2.56 -18.38 -5.97
N ASP A 32 2.14 -17.11 -5.84
CA ASP A 32 1.80 -16.28 -6.99
C ASP A 32 2.40 -14.88 -6.91
N ALA A 33 3.38 -14.68 -6.05
CA ALA A 33 4.04 -13.38 -5.87
C ALA A 33 3.07 -12.26 -5.50
N SER A 34 2.00 -12.60 -4.77
CA SER A 34 1.08 -11.61 -4.23
C SER A 34 1.43 -11.33 -2.78
N PHE A 35 0.73 -10.36 -2.18
CA PHE A 35 0.89 -10.13 -0.75
C PHE A 35 -0.44 -9.66 -0.15
N SER A 36 -0.54 -9.82 1.15
CA SER A 36 -1.67 -9.30 1.91
C SER A 36 -1.22 -8.09 2.72
N LEU A 37 -2.19 -7.22 3.03
CA LEU A 37 -1.93 -6.01 3.79
C LEU A 37 -2.94 -5.95 4.93
N GLN A 38 -2.44 -5.69 6.13
CA GLN A 38 -3.27 -5.55 7.31
C GLN A 38 -2.85 -4.30 8.06
N VAL A 39 -3.81 -3.45 8.39
CA VAL A 39 -3.55 -2.21 9.11
C VAL A 39 -4.25 -2.26 10.45
N THR A 40 -3.49 -1.97 11.51
CA THR A 40 -4.02 -1.92 12.86
C THR A 40 -3.84 -0.52 13.42
N ASN A 41 -4.75 -0.13 14.31
CA ASN A 41 -4.66 1.18 14.96
C ASN A 41 -3.77 1.08 16.22
N ALA A 42 -3.66 2.19 16.93
CA ALA A 42 -2.81 2.25 18.12
C ALA A 42 -3.27 1.29 19.21
N ALA A 43 -4.55 0.95 19.24
CA ALA A 43 -5.09 0.02 20.23
C ALA A 43 -4.87 -1.45 19.82
N GLY A 44 -4.32 -1.69 18.62
CA GLY A 44 -4.08 -3.03 18.15
C GLY A 44 -5.25 -3.65 17.42
N ASN A 45 -6.29 -2.88 17.13
CA ASN A 45 -7.44 -3.38 16.40
C ASN A 45 -7.21 -3.30 14.91
N GLU A 46 -7.60 -4.36 14.22
CA GLU A 46 -7.51 -4.38 12.75
C GLU A 46 -8.56 -3.43 12.18
N ILE A 47 -8.13 -2.45 11.40
CA ILE A 47 -9.02 -1.47 10.82
C ILE A 47 -9.10 -1.57 9.31
N LEU A 48 -8.19 -2.33 8.69
CA LEU A 48 -8.20 -2.56 7.26
C LEU A 48 -7.50 -3.88 6.98
N SER A 49 -8.03 -4.64 6.04
CA SER A 49 -7.39 -5.87 5.60
C SER A 49 -7.65 -6.08 4.12
N ILE A 50 -6.57 -6.27 3.37
CA ILE A 50 -6.65 -6.66 1.97
C ILE A 50 -5.95 -8.00 1.85
N SER A 51 -6.73 -9.03 1.57
CA SER A 51 -6.22 -10.40 1.66
C SER A 51 -5.33 -10.78 0.48
N HIS A 52 -5.44 -10.07 -0.63
CA HIS A 52 -4.68 -10.45 -1.83
C HIS A 52 -4.46 -9.24 -2.73
N ILE A 53 -3.21 -8.82 -2.81
CA ILE A 53 -2.81 -7.80 -3.76
C ILE A 53 -1.98 -8.51 -4.81
N ALA A 54 -2.56 -8.69 -5.98
CA ALA A 54 -1.96 -9.50 -7.03
C ALA A 54 -0.79 -8.75 -7.68
N ARG A 55 0.08 -9.52 -8.29
CA ARG A 55 1.22 -8.97 -9.01
C ARG A 55 0.77 -7.94 -10.04
N SER A 56 -0.32 -8.21 -10.75
CA SER A 56 -0.84 -7.29 -11.73
C SER A 56 -1.33 -5.97 -11.13
N GLN A 57 -1.60 -5.95 -9.83
CA GLN A 57 -2.07 -4.76 -9.15
C GLN A 57 -0.95 -3.89 -8.59
N TYR A 58 0.18 -4.47 -8.24
CA TYR A 58 1.22 -3.69 -7.57
C TYR A 58 2.44 -3.39 -8.46
N THR A 59 2.66 -4.14 -9.54
CA THR A 59 3.84 -3.90 -10.37
C THR A 59 3.78 -2.54 -11.06
N ASP A 60 2.58 -2.04 -11.32
CA ASP A 60 2.41 -0.70 -11.88
C ASP A 60 2.28 0.30 -10.72
N PRO A 61 3.22 1.23 -10.58
CA PRO A 61 3.15 2.19 -9.48
C PRO A 61 1.85 2.99 -9.44
N VAL A 62 1.28 3.29 -10.60
CA VAL A 62 0.02 4.05 -10.66
C VAL A 62 -1.13 3.21 -10.09
N HIS A 63 -1.17 1.94 -10.43
CA HIS A 63 -2.19 1.04 -9.90
C HIS A 63 -2.07 0.89 -8.39
N LEU A 64 -0.86 0.68 -7.91
CA LEU A 64 -0.64 0.53 -6.48
C LEU A 64 -1.00 1.82 -5.74
N ALA A 65 -0.61 2.96 -6.29
CA ALA A 65 -0.94 4.24 -5.68
C ALA A 65 -2.45 4.42 -5.55
N GLY A 66 -3.20 4.09 -6.60
CA GLY A 66 -4.65 4.18 -6.57
C GLY A 66 -5.26 3.27 -5.52
N LEU A 67 -4.76 2.05 -5.43
CA LEU A 67 -5.25 1.09 -4.45
C LEU A 67 -5.01 1.59 -3.02
N LEU A 68 -3.81 2.08 -2.76
CA LEU A 68 -3.46 2.58 -1.43
C LEU A 68 -4.22 3.85 -1.08
N GLU A 69 -4.40 4.75 -2.05
CA GLU A 69 -5.14 5.98 -1.82
C GLU A 69 -6.60 5.71 -1.52
N ASN A 70 -7.20 4.76 -2.22
CA ASN A 70 -8.58 4.36 -1.92
C ASN A 70 -8.70 3.80 -0.51
N ALA A 71 -7.74 2.99 -0.09
CA ALA A 71 -7.74 2.45 1.25
C ALA A 71 -7.58 3.55 2.29
N ARG A 72 -6.72 4.52 2.04
CA ARG A 72 -6.54 5.67 2.93
C ARG A 72 -7.81 6.50 3.04
N LEU A 73 -8.48 6.71 1.92
CA LEU A 73 -9.77 7.42 1.93
C LEU A 73 -10.80 6.72 2.77
N GLN A 74 -10.87 5.41 2.66
CA GLN A 74 -11.80 4.62 3.45
C GLN A 74 -11.55 4.81 4.94
N LEU A 75 -10.29 4.71 5.35
CA LEU A 75 -9.94 4.89 6.76
C LEU A 75 -10.21 6.32 7.22
N SER A 76 -9.96 7.30 6.36
CA SER A 76 -10.25 8.69 6.69
C SER A 76 -11.73 8.90 6.92
N LYS A 77 -12.59 8.28 6.11
CA LYS A 77 -14.03 8.35 6.31
C LYS A 77 -14.46 7.70 7.62
N ASP A 78 -13.72 6.71 8.06
CA ASP A 78 -13.99 6.03 9.32
C ASP A 78 -13.42 6.79 10.52
N GLY A 79 -12.85 7.96 10.29
CA GLY A 79 -12.33 8.79 11.36
C GLY A 79 -10.90 8.49 11.77
N VAL A 80 -10.17 7.72 10.99
CA VAL A 80 -8.79 7.37 11.30
C VAL A 80 -7.85 8.46 10.78
N PRO A 81 -7.11 9.13 11.66
CA PRO A 81 -6.16 10.14 11.20
C PRO A 81 -4.91 9.48 10.64
N LEU A 82 -4.56 9.86 9.43
CA LEU A 82 -3.37 9.35 8.76
C LEU A 82 -2.44 10.50 8.42
N SER A 83 -1.14 10.22 8.47
CA SER A 83 -0.14 11.20 8.06
C SER A 83 -0.21 11.42 6.55
N ALA A 84 0.20 12.58 6.12
CA ALA A 84 0.27 12.85 4.67
C ALA A 84 1.20 11.85 4.00
N TRP A 85 0.78 11.38 2.84
CA TRP A 85 1.54 10.37 2.11
C TRP A 85 1.36 10.57 0.62
N SER A 86 2.41 10.35 -0.13
CA SER A 86 2.34 10.30 -1.58
C SER A 86 3.23 9.17 -2.05
N MET A 87 2.92 8.66 -3.23
CA MET A 87 3.67 7.55 -3.80
C MET A 87 5.13 7.96 -4.01
N PRO A 88 6.08 7.23 -3.42
CA PRO A 88 7.50 7.61 -3.54
C PRO A 88 8.06 7.48 -4.95
N LEU A 89 7.45 6.62 -5.77
CA LEU A 89 7.90 6.42 -7.15
C LEU A 89 6.83 6.95 -8.09
N GLN A 90 6.80 8.25 -8.29
CA GLN A 90 5.79 8.87 -9.15
C GLN A 90 6.35 9.10 -10.53
N PRO A 91 5.80 8.43 -11.55
CA PRO A 91 6.23 8.66 -12.93
C PRO A 91 5.98 10.11 -13.33
N GLY A 92 6.91 10.66 -14.05
CA GLY A 92 6.77 12.01 -14.51
C GLY A 92 7.20 13.07 -13.53
N VAL A 93 7.51 12.70 -12.30
CA VAL A 93 8.06 13.66 -11.36
C VAL A 93 9.54 13.77 -11.60
N ILE A 94 9.95 14.93 -11.96
CA ILE A 94 11.37 15.17 -12.19
C ILE A 94 11.89 15.98 -11.05
N GLY A 95 12.80 15.40 -10.38
CA GLY A 95 13.35 16.02 -9.18
C GLY A 95 13.76 17.44 -9.45
#